data_3c1f2616bfc6716f4555874bc919240b
#
_entry.id   3c1f2616bfc6716f4555874bc919240b
#
_cell.length_a   1.000
_cell.length_b   1.000
_cell.length_c   1.000
_cell.angle_alpha   90.00
_cell.angle_beta   90.00
_cell.angle_gamma   90.00
#
_symmetry.space_group_name_H-M   'P 1'
#
loop_
_entity.id
_entity.type
_entity.pdbx_description
1 polymer ?
#
loop_
_entity_poly.entity_id
_entity_poly.type
_entity_poly.pdbx_seq_one_letter_code
_entity_poly.pdbx_strand_id
1 'polypeptide(L)'
;MHKTWMRRAVIWVASALAAGTCPAGLKAQLVRDDAAGQGQSAGSQQTTAPAAKSPAGKPKLSQEIQLTGDQLWTETGINVQPGEHVVAAVTGKVHYADSVDDAGPAGLARGFKDLIRILPYNAAGRGAVIGRVGDAATAQPFLIGAHCDVISYSGGLLSVGINQMSMDTGEGTYSVRVEIYPPDAGFLAVKQVNAMPGIDTSLFSKIPRRIGDKAGDPGDMVNFLIIGSEAAMQKVFTTAGWVKVDADVKDTFLHGFIESMSKESYLTMPMSPLYLFGRQQDYGWAHAEPIQVVASRNHLRIWKAPFQVNGQVLWVGAATHDIGFEKDQRNNGLTHKIDPDIDLERNYVEKTLTSTGLVSEVTHYLPDNPMKEAKTATGGSFHSDGHVLVLKLSDGAANLSAGSAKP
;
A
#
# COMPACT_ATOMS: atom_id res chain seq x y z
N MET A 1 -10.80 -16.04 61.05
CA MET A 1 -12.27 -16.18 61.14
C MET A 1 -12.87 -15.07 60.25
N HIS A 2 -13.45 -15.23 59.18
CA HIS A 2 -14.50 -15.99 58.58
C HIS A 2 -14.32 -16.11 57.05
N LYS A 3 -14.51 -17.32 56.57
CA LYS A 3 -14.74 -17.74 55.20
C LYS A 3 -16.15 -17.30 54.76
N THR A 4 -16.34 -17.03 53.44
CA THR A 4 -17.50 -17.50 52.62
C THR A 4 -17.43 -16.83 51.25
N TRP A 5 -17.28 -17.54 50.23
CA TRP A 5 -18.07 -18.42 49.36
C TRP A 5 -18.40 -17.77 48.02
N MET A 6 -17.74 -18.33 46.98
CA MET A 6 -18.13 -18.23 45.58
C MET A 6 -19.57 -18.73 45.34
N ARG A 7 -20.27 -18.10 44.42
CA ARG A 7 -21.32 -18.76 43.63
C ARG A 7 -21.15 -18.44 42.15
N ARG A 8 -20.86 -19.48 41.40
CA ARG A 8 -20.92 -19.54 39.94
C ARG A 8 -22.39 -19.52 39.53
N ALA A 9 -22.79 -18.64 38.62
CA ALA A 9 -24.06 -18.72 37.87
C ALA A 9 -23.76 -19.19 36.46
N VAL A 10 -24.13 -20.43 36.16
CA VAL A 10 -24.18 -20.98 34.80
C VAL A 10 -25.58 -20.66 34.29
N ILE A 11 -25.65 -19.87 33.21
CA ILE A 11 -26.92 -19.63 32.52
C ILE A 11 -26.97 -20.52 31.30
N TRP A 12 -27.88 -21.47 31.32
CA TRP A 12 -28.32 -22.26 30.18
C TRP A 12 -29.31 -21.44 29.33
N VAL A 13 -29.03 -21.27 28.03
CA VAL A 13 -30.06 -20.79 27.10
C VAL A 13 -30.62 -22.01 26.36
N ALA A 14 -31.87 -22.32 26.69
CA ALA A 14 -32.63 -23.36 26.02
C ALA A 14 -33.24 -22.82 24.72
N SER A 15 -33.05 -23.60 23.64
CA SER A 15 -33.69 -23.41 22.34
C SER A 15 -35.19 -23.70 22.44
N ALA A 16 -36.03 -22.79 22.01
CA ALA A 16 -37.45 -23.04 21.76
C ALA A 16 -37.69 -22.97 20.22
N LEU A 17 -37.99 -24.11 19.64
CA LEU A 17 -38.64 -24.23 18.33
C LEU A 17 -40.12 -23.88 18.49
N ALA A 18 -40.60 -22.91 17.73
CA ALA A 18 -42.04 -22.71 17.53
C ALA A 18 -42.34 -22.83 16.03
N ALA A 19 -43.10 -23.86 15.69
CA ALA A 19 -43.70 -24.05 14.38
C ALA A 19 -44.87 -23.07 14.20
N GLY A 20 -44.89 -22.35 13.09
CA GLY A 20 -45.97 -21.45 12.69
C GLY A 20 -46.28 -21.65 11.19
N THR A 21 -47.47 -22.04 10.94
CA THR A 21 -48.12 -22.41 9.70
C THR A 21 -48.16 -21.33 8.63
N CYS A 22 -47.94 -21.79 7.36
CA CYS A 22 -48.24 -21.04 6.11
C CYS A 22 -49.74 -20.81 5.89
N PRO A 23 -50.13 -19.75 5.20
CA PRO A 23 -51.24 -19.85 4.27
C PRO A 23 -50.79 -19.71 2.80
N ALA A 24 -51.52 -20.48 1.99
CA ALA A 24 -51.34 -20.73 0.59
C ALA A 24 -51.69 -19.52 -0.32
N GLY A 25 -51.06 -19.47 -1.46
CA GLY A 25 -51.70 -19.02 -2.68
C GLY A 25 -51.09 -17.81 -3.39
N LEU A 26 -50.15 -18.06 -4.31
CA LEU A 26 -50.19 -17.39 -5.61
C LEU A 26 -49.36 -18.24 -6.60
N LYS A 27 -50.07 -18.85 -7.57
CA LYS A 27 -49.48 -19.50 -8.73
C LYS A 27 -49.01 -18.42 -9.69
N ALA A 28 -47.70 -18.38 -9.98
CA ALA A 28 -47.19 -17.70 -11.16
C ALA A 28 -46.75 -18.77 -12.18
N GLN A 29 -47.31 -18.68 -13.35
CA GLN A 29 -47.15 -19.52 -14.50
C GLN A 29 -45.75 -19.44 -15.09
N LEU A 30 -45.02 -20.52 -15.16
CA LEU A 30 -43.79 -20.65 -15.94
C LEU A 30 -44.18 -20.81 -17.43
N VAL A 31 -43.84 -19.79 -18.21
CA VAL A 31 -43.77 -19.92 -19.68
C VAL A 31 -42.36 -20.43 -19.98
N ARG A 32 -42.33 -21.63 -20.57
CA ARG A 32 -41.13 -22.17 -21.21
C ARG A 32 -41.05 -21.61 -22.61
N ASP A 33 -39.99 -20.84 -22.88
CA ASP A 33 -39.52 -20.63 -24.24
C ASP A 33 -38.20 -21.38 -24.42
N ASP A 34 -38.28 -22.44 -25.23
CA ASP A 34 -37.12 -23.14 -25.73
C ASP A 34 -36.47 -22.28 -26.83
N ALA A 35 -35.34 -21.67 -26.54
CA ALA A 35 -34.45 -21.15 -27.56
C ALA A 35 -33.02 -21.58 -27.22
N ALA A 36 -32.52 -22.52 -28.03
CA ALA A 36 -31.11 -22.91 -28.01
C ALA A 36 -30.23 -21.73 -28.39
N GLY A 37 -29.54 -21.15 -27.41
CA GLY A 37 -28.52 -20.11 -27.57
C GLY A 37 -27.21 -20.57 -26.97
N GLN A 38 -26.23 -20.75 -27.82
CA GLN A 38 -24.86 -21.11 -27.49
C GLN A 38 -24.31 -20.19 -26.42
N GLY A 39 -23.96 -20.75 -25.24
CA GLY A 39 -23.26 -20.04 -24.17
C GLY A 39 -21.81 -19.75 -24.60
N GLN A 40 -21.57 -18.53 -25.00
CA GLN A 40 -20.22 -17.98 -25.00
C GLN A 40 -19.83 -17.69 -23.56
N SER A 41 -18.89 -18.47 -23.02
CA SER A 41 -18.18 -18.16 -21.79
C SER A 41 -17.52 -16.78 -21.95
N ALA A 42 -17.97 -15.79 -21.18
CA ALA A 42 -17.26 -14.52 -21.03
C ALA A 42 -15.92 -14.81 -20.37
N GLY A 43 -14.90 -15.03 -21.18
CA GLY A 43 -13.51 -15.02 -20.74
C GLY A 43 -13.19 -13.64 -20.23
N SER A 44 -12.84 -13.53 -18.94
CA SER A 44 -12.21 -12.37 -18.37
C SER A 44 -10.96 -12.05 -19.19
N GLN A 45 -11.05 -11.01 -20.03
CA GLN A 45 -9.87 -10.46 -20.69
C GLN A 45 -8.97 -9.87 -19.60
N GLN A 46 -7.96 -10.66 -19.21
CA GLN A 46 -6.77 -10.09 -18.58
C GLN A 46 -6.21 -9.07 -19.57
N THR A 47 -6.31 -7.79 -19.25
CA THR A 47 -5.54 -6.73 -19.89
C THR A 47 -4.08 -7.01 -19.59
N THR A 48 -3.42 -7.77 -20.46
CA THR A 48 -1.96 -7.85 -20.48
C THR A 48 -1.45 -6.46 -20.78
N ALA A 49 -0.71 -5.89 -19.83
CA ALA A 49 0.11 -4.73 -20.11
C ALA A 49 0.94 -5.03 -21.37
N PRO A 50 1.15 -4.06 -22.28
CA PRO A 50 1.94 -4.28 -23.48
C PRO A 50 3.32 -4.79 -23.06
N ALA A 51 3.73 -5.91 -23.64
CA ALA A 51 5.05 -6.49 -23.41
C ALA A 51 6.10 -5.41 -23.69
N ALA A 52 6.83 -4.99 -22.67
CA ALA A 52 7.96 -4.09 -22.83
C ALA A 52 8.91 -4.73 -23.84
N LYS A 53 9.38 -3.95 -24.82
CA LYS A 53 10.40 -4.42 -25.74
C LYS A 53 11.64 -4.69 -24.92
N SER A 54 12.16 -5.92 -24.97
CA SER A 54 13.41 -6.27 -24.29
C SER A 54 14.49 -5.23 -24.56
N PRO A 55 15.28 -4.84 -23.56
CA PRO A 55 16.29 -3.80 -23.70
C PRO A 55 17.25 -4.15 -24.83
N ALA A 56 17.62 -3.14 -25.62
CA ALA A 56 18.59 -3.33 -26.71
C ALA A 56 20.00 -3.40 -26.13
N GLY A 57 20.76 -4.44 -26.47
CA GLY A 57 22.17 -4.54 -26.13
C GLY A 57 22.55 -5.75 -25.28
N LYS A 58 23.77 -5.70 -24.72
CA LYS A 58 24.23 -6.75 -23.79
C LYS A 58 23.91 -6.36 -22.36
N PRO A 59 23.53 -7.33 -21.49
CA PRO A 59 23.36 -7.07 -20.09
C PRO A 59 24.70 -6.63 -19.45
N LYS A 60 24.61 -5.70 -18.50
CA LYS A 60 25.74 -5.29 -17.64
C LYS A 60 26.15 -6.42 -16.69
N LEU A 61 25.17 -7.22 -16.27
CA LEU A 61 25.31 -8.34 -15.36
C LEU A 61 24.31 -9.43 -15.72
N SER A 62 24.72 -10.70 -15.62
CA SER A 62 23.84 -11.87 -15.69
C SER A 62 24.20 -12.83 -14.57
N GLN A 63 23.20 -13.27 -13.80
CA GLN A 63 23.38 -14.17 -12.65
C GLN A 63 22.21 -15.14 -12.55
N GLU A 64 22.51 -16.38 -12.15
CA GLU A 64 21.51 -17.41 -11.85
C GLU A 64 21.37 -17.58 -10.34
N ILE A 65 20.13 -17.63 -9.86
CA ILE A 65 19.77 -17.68 -8.45
C ILE A 65 18.82 -18.85 -8.25
N GLN A 66 19.08 -19.67 -7.23
CA GLN A 66 18.16 -20.74 -6.83
C GLN A 66 17.30 -20.27 -5.68
N LEU A 67 15.98 -20.44 -5.81
CA LEU A 67 15.01 -20.23 -4.74
C LEU A 67 14.50 -21.58 -4.27
N THR A 68 14.57 -21.81 -2.97
CA THR A 68 13.98 -23.00 -2.33
C THR A 68 12.60 -22.65 -1.76
N GLY A 69 11.67 -23.60 -1.82
CA GLY A 69 10.27 -23.38 -1.45
C GLY A 69 10.03 -23.04 0.02
N ASP A 70 11.04 -23.15 0.89
CA ASP A 70 11.05 -22.80 2.31
C ASP A 70 11.51 -21.36 2.58
N GLN A 71 11.95 -20.61 1.55
CA GLN A 71 12.46 -19.24 1.69
C GLN A 71 11.50 -18.22 1.11
N LEU A 72 11.19 -17.19 1.88
CA LEU A 72 10.34 -16.08 1.44
C LEU A 72 11.10 -15.13 0.51
N TRP A 73 12.31 -14.71 0.93
CA TRP A 73 13.18 -13.79 0.19
C TRP A 73 14.62 -14.26 0.18
N THR A 74 15.29 -14.08 -0.94
CA THR A 74 16.71 -14.36 -1.15
C THR A 74 17.38 -13.08 -1.64
N GLU A 75 18.39 -12.58 -0.94
CA GLU A 75 19.22 -11.48 -1.36
C GLU A 75 20.16 -11.93 -2.48
N THR A 76 20.13 -11.22 -3.61
CA THR A 76 20.92 -11.64 -4.79
C THR A 76 22.35 -11.14 -4.79
N GLY A 77 22.67 -10.16 -3.96
CA GLY A 77 23.92 -9.41 -4.01
C GLY A 77 24.02 -8.40 -5.17
N ILE A 78 22.99 -8.33 -6.03
CA ILE A 78 22.93 -7.41 -7.17
C ILE A 78 22.46 -6.05 -6.68
N ASN A 79 23.29 -5.02 -6.87
CA ASN A 79 22.90 -3.63 -6.60
C ASN A 79 22.45 -2.98 -7.92
N VAL A 80 21.15 -2.67 -7.98
CA VAL A 80 20.48 -2.04 -9.12
C VAL A 80 20.52 -0.53 -8.97
N GLN A 81 20.78 0.19 -10.05
CA GLN A 81 20.77 1.64 -10.09
C GLN A 81 19.42 2.17 -10.64
N PRO A 82 19.02 3.39 -10.29
CA PRO A 82 17.83 4.00 -10.89
C PRO A 82 17.91 4.03 -12.41
N GLY A 83 16.83 3.58 -13.07
CA GLY A 83 16.71 3.49 -14.51
C GLY A 83 17.19 2.18 -15.13
N GLU A 84 17.94 1.36 -14.39
CA GLU A 84 18.35 0.05 -14.91
C GLU A 84 17.14 -0.88 -15.05
N HIS A 85 17.17 -1.71 -16.10
CA HIS A 85 16.18 -2.76 -16.30
C HIS A 85 16.62 -4.01 -15.55
N VAL A 86 15.66 -4.58 -14.83
CA VAL A 86 15.74 -5.91 -14.24
C VAL A 86 14.95 -6.85 -15.14
N VAL A 87 15.67 -7.64 -15.93
CA VAL A 87 15.09 -8.69 -16.77
C VAL A 87 15.31 -10.02 -16.06
N ALA A 88 14.24 -10.80 -15.89
CA ALA A 88 14.37 -12.11 -15.29
C ALA A 88 13.58 -13.16 -16.05
N ALA A 89 14.13 -14.38 -16.10
CA ALA A 89 13.46 -15.58 -16.61
C ALA A 89 13.53 -16.68 -15.56
N VAL A 90 12.42 -17.36 -15.33
CA VAL A 90 12.26 -18.33 -14.24
C VAL A 90 11.76 -19.66 -14.78
N THR A 91 12.39 -20.74 -14.27
CA THR A 91 11.95 -22.12 -14.48
C THR A 91 11.83 -22.85 -13.14
N GLY A 92 11.12 -23.98 -13.13
CA GLY A 92 10.91 -24.77 -11.93
C GLY A 92 9.49 -24.70 -11.40
N LYS A 93 9.27 -25.29 -10.25
CA LYS A 93 7.97 -25.38 -9.57
C LYS A 93 8.15 -25.64 -8.08
N VAL A 94 7.11 -25.28 -7.32
CA VAL A 94 7.01 -25.54 -5.88
C VAL A 94 5.65 -26.17 -5.58
N HIS A 95 5.64 -27.22 -4.76
CA HIS A 95 4.44 -27.90 -4.28
C HIS A 95 4.15 -27.49 -2.83
N TYR A 96 2.89 -27.25 -2.51
CA TYR A 96 2.42 -27.00 -1.15
C TYR A 96 1.54 -28.15 -0.68
N ALA A 97 1.76 -28.66 0.52
CA ALA A 97 1.04 -29.81 1.05
C ALA A 97 -0.50 -29.67 1.10
N ASP A 98 -1.00 -28.43 1.13
CA ASP A 98 -2.44 -28.09 1.11
C ASP A 98 -2.98 -27.75 -0.29
N SER A 99 -2.19 -27.94 -1.35
CA SER A 99 -2.55 -27.71 -2.75
C SER A 99 -2.55 -29.02 -3.54
N VAL A 100 -3.48 -29.12 -4.48
CA VAL A 100 -3.51 -30.24 -5.44
C VAL A 100 -2.52 -30.00 -6.58
N ASP A 101 -2.37 -28.74 -6.98
CA ASP A 101 -1.52 -28.35 -8.11
C ASP A 101 -0.16 -27.84 -7.64
N ASP A 102 0.85 -28.02 -8.47
CA ASP A 102 2.15 -27.38 -8.31
C ASP A 102 2.06 -25.92 -8.71
N ALA A 103 2.69 -25.05 -7.94
CA ALA A 103 2.88 -23.65 -8.30
C ALA A 103 4.01 -23.51 -9.32
N GLY A 104 3.72 -23.06 -10.53
CA GLY A 104 4.72 -22.57 -11.46
C GLY A 104 5.18 -21.13 -11.09
N PRO A 105 6.09 -20.52 -11.88
CA PRO A 105 6.60 -19.17 -11.58
C PRO A 105 5.53 -18.07 -11.53
N ALA A 106 4.37 -18.25 -12.18
CA ALA A 106 3.23 -17.35 -12.12
C ALA A 106 2.38 -17.52 -10.84
N GLY A 107 2.66 -18.55 -10.03
CA GLY A 107 1.90 -18.91 -8.84
C GLY A 107 0.65 -19.75 -9.14
N LEU A 108 0.01 -20.21 -8.07
CA LEU A 108 -1.28 -20.91 -8.14
C LEU A 108 -2.40 -19.95 -8.57
N ALA A 109 -3.45 -20.50 -9.19
CA ALA A 109 -4.66 -19.73 -9.43
C ALA A 109 -5.25 -19.25 -8.09
N ARG A 110 -5.62 -17.98 -8.02
CA ARG A 110 -6.20 -17.40 -6.78
C ARG A 110 -7.60 -17.96 -6.57
N GLY A 111 -7.81 -18.50 -5.38
CA GLY A 111 -9.11 -19.03 -4.95
C GLY A 111 -9.64 -18.28 -3.73
N PHE A 112 -10.82 -18.71 -3.24
CA PHE A 112 -11.44 -18.09 -2.07
C PHE A 112 -10.55 -18.11 -0.81
N LYS A 113 -9.73 -19.15 -0.64
CA LYS A 113 -8.77 -19.24 0.47
C LYS A 113 -7.68 -18.16 0.43
N ASP A 114 -7.37 -17.64 -0.75
CA ASP A 114 -6.31 -16.62 -0.90
C ASP A 114 -6.79 -15.22 -0.54
N LEU A 115 -8.10 -15.02 -0.36
CA LEU A 115 -8.67 -13.78 0.17
C LEU A 115 -8.26 -13.53 1.64
N ILE A 116 -7.96 -14.59 2.38
CA ILE A 116 -7.54 -14.51 3.78
C ILE A 116 -6.03 -14.69 3.96
N ARG A 117 -5.30 -14.98 2.88
CA ARG A 117 -3.83 -15.08 2.92
C ARG A 117 -3.20 -13.73 2.69
N ILE A 118 -2.22 -13.43 3.53
CA ILE A 118 -1.43 -12.21 3.44
C ILE A 118 -0.16 -12.55 2.68
N LEU A 119 -0.15 -12.24 1.39
CA LEU A 119 1.00 -12.47 0.52
C LEU A 119 1.79 -11.17 0.36
N PRO A 120 3.12 -11.24 0.18
CA PRO A 120 3.94 -10.06 -0.12
C PRO A 120 3.45 -9.26 -1.34
N TYR A 121 2.93 -9.94 -2.36
CA TYR A 121 2.35 -9.35 -3.55
C TYR A 121 0.94 -9.89 -3.79
N ASN A 122 -0.07 -9.13 -3.37
CA ASN A 122 -1.47 -9.57 -3.39
C ASN A 122 -2.08 -9.71 -4.79
N ALA A 123 -1.46 -9.15 -5.84
CA ALA A 123 -1.96 -9.26 -7.20
C ALA A 123 -1.64 -10.61 -7.87
N ALA A 124 -0.75 -11.42 -7.28
CA ALA A 124 -0.41 -12.77 -7.78
C ALA A 124 -0.78 -13.85 -6.77
N GLY A 125 -0.91 -15.08 -7.25
CA GLY A 125 -1.20 -16.25 -6.42
C GLY A 125 0.00 -16.69 -5.59
N ARG A 126 -0.27 -17.59 -4.63
CA ARG A 126 0.77 -18.22 -3.80
C ARG A 126 1.73 -19.00 -4.69
N GLY A 127 3.01 -18.90 -4.39
CA GLY A 127 4.07 -19.55 -5.14
C GLY A 127 4.59 -18.75 -6.33
N ALA A 128 3.98 -17.59 -6.68
CA ALA A 128 4.52 -16.75 -7.75
C ALA A 128 5.93 -16.27 -7.39
N VAL A 129 6.81 -16.17 -8.39
CA VAL A 129 8.13 -15.57 -8.18
C VAL A 129 8.02 -14.05 -8.28
N ILE A 130 8.53 -13.37 -7.26
CA ILE A 130 8.46 -11.92 -7.08
C ILE A 130 9.84 -11.33 -6.86
N GLY A 131 9.98 -10.04 -7.15
CA GLY A 131 11.20 -9.28 -6.90
C GLY A 131 10.92 -8.00 -6.12
N ARG A 132 11.96 -7.44 -5.51
CA ARG A 132 11.96 -6.07 -4.97
C ARG A 132 13.35 -5.48 -5.06
N VAL A 133 13.43 -4.15 -5.22
CA VAL A 133 14.70 -3.40 -5.24
C VAL A 133 14.70 -2.37 -4.13
N GLY A 134 15.72 -2.38 -3.29
CA GLY A 134 15.91 -1.42 -2.22
C GLY A 134 15.66 -1.96 -0.82
N ASP A 135 15.36 -1.08 0.12
CA ASP A 135 15.13 -1.39 1.53
C ASP A 135 13.91 -2.31 1.71
N ALA A 136 14.06 -3.35 2.51
CA ALA A 136 13.02 -4.37 2.73
C ALA A 136 11.71 -3.81 3.30
N ALA A 137 11.78 -2.73 4.07
CA ALA A 137 10.61 -2.11 4.69
C ALA A 137 9.80 -1.24 3.71
N THR A 138 10.46 -0.68 2.71
CA THR A 138 9.85 0.32 1.80
C THR A 138 9.79 -0.11 0.34
N ALA A 139 10.61 -1.11 -0.05
CA ALA A 139 10.64 -1.60 -1.43
C ALA A 139 9.32 -2.30 -1.79
N GLN A 140 8.70 -1.84 -2.87
CA GLN A 140 7.48 -2.45 -3.39
C GLN A 140 7.81 -3.74 -4.14
N PRO A 141 7.18 -4.87 -3.78
CA PRO A 141 7.32 -6.09 -4.55
C PRO A 141 6.69 -5.95 -5.94
N PHE A 142 7.31 -6.56 -6.94
CA PHE A 142 6.77 -6.70 -8.29
C PHE A 142 6.75 -8.17 -8.73
N LEU A 143 5.86 -8.49 -9.66
CA LEU A 143 5.78 -9.84 -10.20
C LEU A 143 6.94 -10.07 -11.19
N ILE A 144 7.73 -11.12 -10.94
CA ILE A 144 8.65 -11.68 -11.94
C ILE A 144 7.90 -12.69 -12.81
N GLY A 145 7.14 -13.60 -12.20
CA GLY A 145 6.47 -14.64 -12.93
C GLY A 145 7.45 -15.55 -13.68
N ALA A 146 7.06 -16.04 -14.86
CA ALA A 146 7.94 -16.81 -15.72
C ALA A 146 8.97 -15.91 -16.45
N HIS A 147 8.64 -14.65 -16.66
CA HIS A 147 9.51 -13.64 -17.28
C HIS A 147 9.04 -12.24 -16.89
N CYS A 148 10.00 -11.34 -16.63
CA CYS A 148 9.72 -9.91 -16.49
C CYS A 148 10.81 -9.06 -17.15
N ASP A 149 10.43 -7.84 -17.49
CA ASP A 149 11.32 -6.72 -17.82
C ASP A 149 10.74 -5.49 -17.11
N VAL A 150 11.40 -5.03 -16.05
CA VAL A 150 10.96 -3.90 -15.25
C VAL A 150 12.06 -2.88 -15.09
N ILE A 151 11.70 -1.60 -15.20
CA ILE A 151 12.61 -0.49 -14.92
C ILE A 151 12.59 -0.23 -13.41
N SER A 152 13.77 -0.24 -12.79
CA SER A 152 13.89 0.17 -11.40
C SER A 152 13.98 1.68 -11.30
N TYR A 153 13.00 2.31 -10.67
CA TYR A 153 13.01 3.76 -10.42
C TYR A 153 13.75 4.14 -9.13
N SER A 154 13.98 3.16 -8.25
CA SER A 154 14.82 3.31 -7.06
C SER A 154 16.13 2.52 -7.23
N GLY A 155 17.19 2.97 -6.57
CA GLY A 155 18.41 2.18 -6.43
C GLY A 155 18.34 1.26 -5.21
N GLY A 156 19.17 0.21 -5.20
CA GLY A 156 19.33 -0.66 -4.05
C GLY A 156 19.53 -2.13 -4.38
N LEU A 157 19.58 -2.93 -3.33
CA LEU A 157 19.79 -4.37 -3.43
C LEU A 157 18.55 -5.04 -4.04
N LEU A 158 18.73 -5.86 -5.06
CA LEU A 158 17.69 -6.72 -5.60
C LEU A 158 17.55 -7.95 -4.69
N SER A 159 16.32 -8.18 -4.23
CA SER A 159 15.91 -9.45 -3.63
C SER A 159 14.92 -10.14 -4.54
N VAL A 160 15.00 -11.45 -4.66
CA VAL A 160 14.02 -12.30 -5.33
C VAL A 160 13.39 -13.24 -4.31
N GLY A 161 12.13 -13.62 -4.52
CA GLY A 161 11.44 -14.42 -3.52
C GLY A 161 10.23 -15.15 -4.08
N ILE A 162 9.60 -15.90 -3.19
CA ILE A 162 8.38 -16.64 -3.47
C ILE A 162 7.21 -15.94 -2.77
N ASN A 163 6.15 -15.68 -3.48
CA ASN A 163 4.94 -15.04 -2.99
C ASN A 163 4.14 -15.99 -2.08
N GLN A 164 4.55 -16.10 -0.83
CA GLN A 164 3.98 -17.01 0.17
C GLN A 164 3.98 -16.36 1.56
N MET A 165 3.26 -16.94 2.49
CA MET A 165 3.35 -16.50 3.90
C MET A 165 4.66 -17.00 4.52
N SER A 166 5.13 -16.30 5.55
CA SER A 166 6.38 -16.68 6.27
C SER A 166 6.34 -18.08 6.90
N MET A 167 5.15 -18.64 7.10
CA MET A 167 4.96 -20.00 7.66
C MET A 167 4.70 -21.06 6.57
N ASP A 168 4.59 -20.65 5.31
CA ASP A 168 4.45 -21.61 4.20
C ASP A 168 5.81 -22.28 3.95
N THR A 169 5.77 -23.58 3.79
CA THR A 169 6.93 -24.40 3.37
C THR A 169 6.52 -25.15 2.10
N GLY A 170 7.04 -24.71 0.96
CA GLY A 170 6.85 -25.41 -0.30
C GLY A 170 8.00 -26.39 -0.55
N GLU A 171 7.70 -27.51 -1.20
CA GLU A 171 8.71 -28.46 -1.67
C GLU A 171 9.04 -28.16 -3.14
N GLY A 172 10.34 -28.07 -3.46
CA GLY A 172 10.80 -27.77 -4.81
C GLY A 172 11.63 -26.50 -4.89
N THR A 173 11.98 -26.12 -6.12
CA THR A 173 12.90 -25.00 -6.38
C THR A 173 12.51 -24.27 -7.65
N TYR A 174 12.86 -22.98 -7.69
CA TYR A 174 12.94 -22.18 -8.92
C TYR A 174 14.39 -21.85 -9.25
N SER A 175 14.73 -21.91 -10.54
CA SER A 175 15.94 -21.28 -11.08
C SER A 175 15.54 -19.94 -11.70
N VAL A 176 16.12 -18.86 -11.21
CA VAL A 176 15.87 -17.48 -11.63
C VAL A 176 17.13 -16.94 -12.28
N ARG A 177 17.08 -16.73 -13.59
CA ARG A 177 18.14 -16.02 -14.32
C ARG A 177 17.81 -14.54 -14.34
N VAL A 178 18.64 -13.73 -13.71
CA VAL A 178 18.52 -12.27 -13.66
C VAL A 178 19.56 -11.63 -14.56
N GLU A 179 19.13 -10.66 -15.36
CA GLU A 179 20.00 -9.83 -16.21
C GLU A 179 19.71 -8.36 -15.94
N ILE A 180 20.76 -7.57 -15.76
CA ILE A 180 20.65 -6.13 -15.55
C ILE A 180 21.12 -5.41 -16.80
N TYR A 181 20.26 -4.53 -17.34
CA TYR A 181 20.58 -3.70 -18.49
C TYR A 181 20.69 -2.23 -18.08
N PRO A 182 21.48 -1.44 -18.83
CA PRO A 182 21.59 -0.01 -18.55
C PRO A 182 20.27 0.72 -18.76
N PRO A 183 20.12 1.92 -18.17
CA PRO A 183 18.94 2.76 -18.38
C PRO A 183 18.70 3.07 -19.87
N ASP A 184 17.41 3.23 -20.21
CA ASP A 184 17.02 3.75 -21.52
C ASP A 184 17.58 5.15 -21.75
N ALA A 185 17.84 5.48 -23.02
CA ALA A 185 18.23 6.83 -23.39
C ALA A 185 17.11 7.83 -23.01
N GLY A 186 17.45 8.81 -22.17
CA GLY A 186 16.51 9.82 -21.67
C GLY A 186 15.82 9.47 -20.37
N PHE A 187 16.18 8.38 -19.69
CA PHE A 187 15.71 8.12 -18.34
C PHE A 187 16.08 9.28 -17.41
N LEU A 188 15.09 9.78 -16.68
CA LEU A 188 15.25 10.84 -15.70
C LEU A 188 15.02 10.28 -14.28
N ALA A 189 16.09 10.19 -13.50
CA ALA A 189 15.98 9.88 -12.08
C ALA A 189 15.30 11.03 -11.31
N VAL A 190 14.70 10.71 -10.16
CA VAL A 190 14.20 11.72 -9.20
C VAL A 190 15.35 12.66 -8.81
N LYS A 191 15.12 13.95 -8.95
CA LYS A 191 16.13 14.97 -8.67
C LYS A 191 15.98 15.48 -7.24
N GLN A 192 16.98 15.23 -6.40
CA GLN A 192 17.12 15.92 -5.12
C GLN A 192 17.50 17.38 -5.37
N VAL A 193 16.73 18.32 -4.84
CA VAL A 193 16.99 19.76 -4.96
C VAL A 193 17.05 20.40 -3.58
N ASN A 194 17.94 21.38 -3.41
CA ASN A 194 18.05 22.10 -2.13
C ASN A 194 16.89 23.06 -1.90
N ALA A 195 16.24 23.54 -2.95
CA ALA A 195 15.09 24.43 -2.89
C ALA A 195 14.19 24.24 -4.11
N MET A 196 12.89 24.41 -3.91
CA MET A 196 11.89 24.44 -5.00
C MET A 196 11.30 25.85 -5.11
N PRO A 197 11.15 26.41 -6.32
CA PRO A 197 10.49 27.70 -6.51
C PRO A 197 9.10 27.75 -5.89
N GLY A 198 8.80 28.80 -5.13
CA GLY A 198 7.50 28.98 -4.47
C GLY A 198 7.32 28.18 -3.16
N ILE A 199 8.35 27.45 -2.72
CA ILE A 199 8.42 26.80 -1.41
C ILE A 199 9.29 27.66 -0.52
N ASP A 200 8.66 28.52 0.27
CA ASP A 200 9.31 29.54 1.10
C ASP A 200 8.47 29.86 2.35
N THR A 201 8.98 30.74 3.20
CA THR A 201 8.30 31.21 4.41
C THR A 201 6.91 31.79 4.14
N SER A 202 6.71 32.48 2.99
CA SER A 202 5.41 33.06 2.64
C SER A 202 4.35 32.00 2.34
N LEU A 203 4.76 30.88 1.76
CA LEU A 203 3.88 29.71 1.58
C LEU A 203 3.55 29.08 2.93
N PHE A 204 4.57 28.81 3.75
CA PHE A 204 4.39 28.10 5.02
C PHE A 204 3.61 28.92 6.06
N SER A 205 3.59 30.25 5.96
CA SER A 205 2.72 31.12 6.79
C SER A 205 1.21 30.88 6.54
N LYS A 206 0.85 30.32 5.39
CA LYS A 206 -0.54 30.00 5.00
C LYS A 206 -0.94 28.57 5.33
N ILE A 207 0.01 27.71 5.72
CA ILE A 207 -0.23 26.30 6.00
C ILE A 207 -0.25 26.09 7.51
N PRO A 208 -1.40 25.64 8.10
CA PRO A 208 -1.42 25.25 9.50
C PRO A 208 -0.41 24.13 9.75
N ARG A 209 0.34 24.21 10.84
CA ARG A 209 1.38 23.22 11.16
C ARG A 209 0.82 21.89 11.67
N ARG A 210 -0.45 21.90 12.08
CA ARG A 210 -1.16 20.73 12.61
C ARG A 210 -2.55 20.61 12.03
N ILE A 211 -2.99 19.40 11.84
CA ILE A 211 -4.39 19.09 11.60
C ILE A 211 -5.15 19.14 12.92
N GLY A 212 -6.47 19.22 12.87
CA GLY A 212 -7.34 19.25 14.04
C GLY A 212 -8.43 18.19 13.98
N ASP A 213 -9.00 17.85 15.12
CA ASP A 213 -10.22 17.09 15.16
C ASP A 213 -11.46 18.00 14.94
N LYS A 214 -12.67 17.44 15.05
CA LYS A 214 -13.93 18.18 14.86
C LYS A 214 -14.13 19.27 15.94
N ALA A 215 -13.56 19.11 17.13
CA ALA A 215 -13.62 20.10 18.20
C ALA A 215 -12.58 21.22 18.05
N GLY A 216 -11.61 21.03 17.13
CA GLY A 216 -10.50 21.94 16.92
C GLY A 216 -9.26 21.58 17.74
N ASP A 217 -9.28 20.47 18.48
CA ASP A 217 -8.12 20.01 19.22
C ASP A 217 -6.99 19.61 18.24
N PRO A 218 -5.75 20.06 18.48
CA PRO A 218 -4.65 19.84 17.56
C PRO A 218 -4.22 18.37 17.52
N GLY A 219 -4.23 17.78 16.32
CA GLY A 219 -3.83 16.41 16.01
C GLY A 219 -2.39 16.28 15.50
N ASP A 220 -2.19 15.53 14.42
CA ASP A 220 -0.88 15.22 13.86
C ASP A 220 -0.22 16.43 13.18
N MET A 221 1.10 16.38 13.01
CA MET A 221 1.85 17.38 12.30
C MET A 221 1.65 17.25 10.79
N VAL A 222 1.55 18.40 10.09
CA VAL A 222 1.75 18.46 8.64
C VAL A 222 3.22 18.23 8.35
N ASN A 223 3.56 17.10 7.73
CA ASN A 223 4.94 16.67 7.51
C ASN A 223 5.31 16.43 6.05
N PHE A 224 4.36 16.53 5.09
CA PHE A 224 4.68 16.50 3.67
C PHE A 224 3.76 17.37 2.82
N LEU A 225 4.27 17.78 1.64
CA LEU A 225 3.58 18.52 0.60
C LEU A 225 3.76 17.80 -0.74
N ILE A 226 2.74 17.85 -1.61
CA ILE A 226 2.83 17.37 -3.00
C ILE A 226 2.37 18.47 -3.94
N ILE A 227 3.17 18.76 -4.98
CA ILE A 227 2.85 19.67 -6.07
C ILE A 227 2.50 18.85 -7.30
N GLY A 228 1.27 18.98 -7.80
CA GLY A 228 0.79 18.25 -8.98
C GLY A 228 -0.72 18.16 -9.06
N SER A 229 -1.23 17.73 -10.21
CA SER A 229 -2.67 17.56 -10.43
C SER A 229 -3.24 16.45 -9.52
N GLU A 230 -4.55 16.48 -9.32
CA GLU A 230 -5.25 15.45 -8.53
C GLU A 230 -5.09 14.06 -9.13
N ALA A 231 -5.18 13.94 -10.45
CA ALA A 231 -4.96 12.68 -11.14
C ALA A 231 -3.53 12.13 -10.95
N ALA A 232 -2.52 13.01 -11.00
CA ALA A 232 -1.13 12.64 -10.76
C ALA A 232 -0.92 12.21 -9.30
N MET A 233 -1.51 12.92 -8.34
CA MET A 233 -1.46 12.58 -6.93
C MET A 233 -2.09 11.22 -6.65
N GLN A 234 -3.29 10.94 -7.17
CA GLN A 234 -3.93 9.63 -7.00
C GLN A 234 -3.11 8.51 -7.67
N LYS A 235 -2.58 8.78 -8.86
CA LYS A 235 -1.76 7.82 -9.60
C LYS A 235 -0.48 7.45 -8.85
N VAL A 236 0.25 8.43 -8.29
CA VAL A 236 1.50 8.14 -7.58
C VAL A 236 1.25 7.28 -6.34
N PHE A 237 0.24 7.56 -5.54
CA PHE A 237 -0.11 6.75 -4.39
C PHE A 237 -0.53 5.33 -4.78
N THR A 238 -1.41 5.17 -5.76
CA THR A 238 -1.85 3.86 -6.23
C THR A 238 -0.67 3.04 -6.79
N THR A 239 0.20 3.68 -7.58
CA THR A 239 1.40 3.02 -8.14
C THR A 239 2.37 2.59 -7.04
N ALA A 240 2.49 3.38 -5.97
CA ALA A 240 3.29 3.06 -4.79
C ALA A 240 2.65 2.00 -3.86
N GLY A 241 1.50 1.42 -4.23
CA GLY A 241 0.84 0.38 -3.43
C GLY A 241 -0.03 0.90 -2.28
N TRP A 242 -0.20 2.22 -2.16
CA TRP A 242 -1.11 2.79 -1.17
C TRP A 242 -2.57 2.53 -1.57
N VAL A 243 -3.39 2.18 -0.59
CA VAL A 243 -4.84 1.91 -0.76
C VAL A 243 -5.62 3.11 -0.24
N LYS A 244 -6.55 3.59 -1.06
CA LYS A 244 -7.46 4.67 -0.66
C LYS A 244 -8.43 4.15 0.40
N VAL A 245 -8.59 4.92 1.47
CA VAL A 245 -9.49 4.60 2.59
C VAL A 245 -10.68 5.53 2.56
N ASP A 246 -11.89 4.96 2.61
CA ASP A 246 -13.13 5.76 2.64
C ASP A 246 -13.32 6.46 4.00
N ALA A 247 -13.82 7.71 3.93
CA ALA A 247 -14.05 8.55 5.12
C ALA A 247 -15.35 8.23 5.88
N ASP A 248 -16.23 7.39 5.31
CA ASP A 248 -17.62 7.23 5.75
C ASP A 248 -17.91 5.88 6.40
N VAL A 249 -17.40 5.62 7.61
CA VAL A 249 -18.04 4.62 8.47
C VAL A 249 -18.17 5.15 9.91
N LYS A 250 -19.39 5.15 10.42
CA LYS A 250 -19.75 5.62 11.75
C LYS A 250 -19.00 4.86 12.84
N ASP A 251 -18.54 5.58 13.85
CA ASP A 251 -17.78 5.11 15.04
C ASP A 251 -18.35 3.85 15.77
N THR A 252 -19.53 3.39 15.42
CA THR A 252 -20.24 2.31 16.10
C THR A 252 -19.73 0.90 15.76
N PHE A 253 -18.96 0.74 14.69
CA PHE A 253 -18.47 -0.56 14.22
C PHE A 253 -17.04 -0.91 14.68
N LEU A 254 -16.33 0.03 15.27
CA LEU A 254 -14.90 -0.11 15.56
C LEU A 254 -14.61 -1.23 16.58
N HIS A 255 -15.42 -1.36 17.62
CA HIS A 255 -15.17 -2.31 18.71
C HIS A 255 -15.46 -3.79 18.36
N GLY A 256 -16.47 -4.06 17.53
CA GLY A 256 -16.79 -5.44 17.11
C GLY A 256 -15.95 -5.94 15.94
N PHE A 257 -15.33 -5.04 15.23
CA PHE A 257 -14.59 -5.33 14.02
C PHE A 257 -13.12 -5.72 14.28
N ILE A 258 -12.52 -5.19 15.34
CA ILE A 258 -11.10 -5.45 15.71
C ILE A 258 -10.86 -6.92 16.07
N GLU A 259 -11.83 -7.61 16.63
CA GLU A 259 -11.71 -9.01 17.07
C GLU A 259 -11.77 -10.05 15.92
N SER A 260 -12.20 -9.65 14.71
CA SER A 260 -12.43 -10.59 13.59
C SER A 260 -11.61 -10.31 12.33
N MET A 261 -10.62 -9.42 12.39
CA MET A 261 -10.02 -8.84 11.18
C MET A 261 -8.92 -9.66 10.50
N SER A 262 -9.07 -9.81 9.18
CA SER A 262 -7.95 -10.08 8.26
C SER A 262 -7.16 -8.79 7.98
N LYS A 263 -5.89 -8.89 7.55
CA LYS A 263 -5.02 -7.73 7.23
C LYS A 263 -5.62 -6.80 6.16
N GLU A 264 -6.33 -7.35 5.19
CA GLU A 264 -6.98 -6.57 4.13
C GLU A 264 -8.09 -5.67 4.70
N SER A 265 -8.87 -6.20 5.64
CA SER A 265 -9.88 -5.42 6.38
C SER A 265 -9.25 -4.33 7.24
N TYR A 266 -8.06 -4.54 7.81
CA TYR A 266 -7.35 -3.54 8.60
C TYR A 266 -6.81 -2.38 7.73
N LEU A 267 -6.33 -2.67 6.51
CA LEU A 267 -5.91 -1.66 5.54
C LEU A 267 -7.04 -0.72 5.12
N THR A 268 -8.23 -1.29 4.91
CA THR A 268 -9.41 -0.54 4.48
C THR A 268 -10.22 0.00 5.66
N MET A 269 -9.76 -0.20 6.91
CA MET A 269 -10.46 0.31 8.09
C MET A 269 -10.61 1.83 8.01
N PRO A 270 -11.84 2.35 8.18
CA PRO A 270 -12.13 3.77 8.06
C PRO A 270 -11.26 4.60 9.00
N MET A 271 -10.82 5.75 8.49
CA MET A 271 -10.08 6.72 9.28
C MET A 271 -11.02 7.80 9.79
N SER A 272 -10.89 8.18 11.07
CA SER A 272 -11.64 9.30 11.63
C SER A 272 -11.44 10.57 10.81
N PRO A 273 -12.50 11.36 10.57
CA PRO A 273 -12.38 12.63 9.88
C PRO A 273 -11.54 13.61 10.70
N LEU A 274 -10.53 14.19 10.05
CA LEU A 274 -9.70 15.27 10.62
C LEU A 274 -9.76 16.49 9.70
N TYR A 275 -9.37 17.64 10.22
CA TYR A 275 -9.65 18.93 9.61
C TYR A 275 -8.36 19.73 9.40
N LEU A 276 -8.26 20.34 8.22
CA LEU A 276 -7.26 21.35 7.88
C LEU A 276 -7.92 22.39 6.96
N PHE A 277 -7.49 23.63 7.00
CA PHE A 277 -8.13 24.73 6.25
C PHE A 277 -9.65 24.84 6.51
N GLY A 278 -10.12 24.49 7.73
CA GLY A 278 -11.53 24.53 8.10
C GLY A 278 -12.42 23.45 7.47
N ARG A 279 -11.86 22.42 6.84
CA ARG A 279 -12.60 21.34 6.18
C ARG A 279 -11.96 19.97 6.41
N GLN A 280 -12.74 18.92 6.24
CA GLN A 280 -12.31 17.53 6.32
C GLN A 280 -11.29 17.20 5.21
N GLN A 281 -10.46 16.17 5.42
CA GLN A 281 -9.52 15.67 4.41
C GLN A 281 -10.22 15.29 3.10
N ASP A 282 -9.53 15.53 1.97
CA ASP A 282 -10.00 15.08 0.66
C ASP A 282 -9.79 13.58 0.48
N TYR A 283 -8.67 13.05 0.97
CA TYR A 283 -8.31 11.65 0.86
C TYR A 283 -7.62 11.14 2.11
N GLY A 284 -7.89 9.87 2.42
CA GLY A 284 -7.09 9.05 3.30
C GLY A 284 -6.42 7.94 2.50
N TRP A 285 -5.19 7.60 2.85
CA TRP A 285 -4.44 6.51 2.26
C TRP A 285 -3.81 5.66 3.35
N ALA A 286 -3.77 4.35 3.13
CA ALA A 286 -3.11 3.40 4.00
C ALA A 286 -2.20 2.47 3.20
N HIS A 287 -1.09 2.07 3.80
CA HIS A 287 -0.15 1.12 3.25
C HIS A 287 0.23 0.09 4.31
N ALA A 288 0.20 -1.20 3.98
CA ALA A 288 0.60 -2.25 4.90
C ALA A 288 1.97 -2.77 4.55
N GLU A 289 2.78 -2.95 5.56
CA GLU A 289 3.99 -3.75 5.42
C GLU A 289 3.65 -5.23 5.25
N PRO A 290 4.29 -5.94 4.29
CA PRO A 290 3.93 -7.33 3.96
C PRO A 290 4.13 -8.34 5.11
N ILE A 291 4.85 -7.99 6.18
CA ILE A 291 5.35 -8.96 7.18
C ILE A 291 4.92 -8.61 8.61
N GLN A 292 4.35 -7.42 8.88
CA GLN A 292 4.03 -7.03 10.25
C GLN A 292 2.59 -7.29 10.66
N VAL A 293 2.47 -7.66 11.91
CA VAL A 293 1.29 -8.10 12.66
C VAL A 293 0.17 -7.04 12.69
N VAL A 294 -1.05 -7.49 12.79
CA VAL A 294 -2.38 -6.87 12.88
C VAL A 294 -2.53 -5.43 13.47
N ALA A 295 -1.47 -4.83 14.00
CA ALA A 295 -1.52 -3.50 14.62
C ALA A 295 -0.59 -2.44 13.99
N SER A 296 0.09 -2.75 12.86
CA SER A 296 1.02 -1.81 12.22
C SER A 296 0.48 -1.39 10.86
N ARG A 297 0.29 -0.09 10.66
CA ARG A 297 -0.24 0.49 9.43
C ARG A 297 0.33 1.88 9.21
N ASN A 298 0.99 2.05 8.05
CA ASN A 298 1.31 3.38 7.55
C ASN A 298 0.03 4.04 7.06
N HIS A 299 -0.27 5.23 7.51
CA HIS A 299 -1.46 5.94 7.05
C HIS A 299 -1.25 7.44 6.98
N LEU A 300 -1.95 8.06 6.07
CA LEU A 300 -1.88 9.51 5.89
C LEU A 300 -3.22 10.11 5.49
N ARG A 301 -3.35 11.40 5.74
CA ARG A 301 -4.46 12.22 5.27
C ARG A 301 -3.91 13.37 4.44
N ILE A 302 -4.66 13.76 3.41
CA ILE A 302 -4.22 14.78 2.47
C ILE A 302 -5.36 15.75 2.14
N TRP A 303 -5.00 17.02 2.05
CA TRP A 303 -5.89 18.14 1.74
C TRP A 303 -5.39 18.91 0.53
N LYS A 304 -6.27 19.23 -0.38
CA LYS A 304 -6.01 20.22 -1.44
C LYS A 304 -5.94 21.59 -0.80
N ALA A 305 -4.82 22.29 -0.90
CA ALA A 305 -4.69 23.65 -0.38
C ALA A 305 -5.66 24.61 -1.11
N PRO A 306 -6.18 25.64 -0.43
CA PRO A 306 -7.04 26.66 -1.06
C PRO A 306 -6.24 27.65 -1.94
N PHE A 307 -4.97 27.40 -2.16
CA PHE A 307 -4.05 28.19 -2.99
C PHE A 307 -3.13 27.26 -3.80
N GLN A 308 -2.45 27.84 -4.78
CA GLN A 308 -1.57 27.11 -5.70
C GLN A 308 -0.10 27.54 -5.50
N VAL A 309 0.83 26.72 -5.96
CA VAL A 309 2.26 27.02 -6.06
C VAL A 309 2.62 27.08 -7.55
N ASN A 310 3.04 28.25 -8.04
CA ASN A 310 3.41 28.46 -9.44
C ASN A 310 2.34 27.95 -10.44
N GLY A 311 1.06 28.16 -10.13
CA GLY A 311 -0.06 27.72 -10.96
C GLY A 311 -0.39 26.24 -10.86
N GLN A 312 0.31 25.46 -10.03
CA GLN A 312 0.06 24.05 -9.80
C GLN A 312 -0.68 23.82 -8.47
N VAL A 313 -1.50 22.77 -8.44
CA VAL A 313 -2.21 22.37 -7.23
C VAL A 313 -1.19 21.94 -6.16
N LEU A 314 -1.41 22.42 -4.94
CA LEU A 314 -0.68 21.97 -3.75
C LEU A 314 -1.56 21.06 -2.91
N TRP A 315 -1.00 19.93 -2.52
CA TRP A 315 -1.58 18.99 -1.56
C TRP A 315 -0.78 19.04 -0.27
N VAL A 316 -1.47 19.12 0.85
CA VAL A 316 -0.87 19.20 2.18
C VAL A 316 -1.22 17.93 2.94
N GLY A 317 -0.25 17.25 3.50
CA GLY A 317 -0.43 15.95 4.12
C GLY A 317 0.13 15.83 5.52
N ALA A 318 -0.50 14.93 6.28
CA ALA A 318 -0.05 14.45 7.57
C ALA A 318 0.00 12.92 7.53
N ALA A 319 1.18 12.36 7.73
CA ALA A 319 1.45 10.93 7.70
C ALA A 319 1.93 10.46 9.07
N THR A 320 1.43 9.32 9.52
CA THR A 320 1.76 8.69 10.79
C THR A 320 1.73 7.17 10.65
N HIS A 321 2.52 6.49 11.48
CA HIS A 321 2.61 5.05 11.53
C HIS A 321 1.95 4.53 12.82
N ASP A 322 0.94 3.65 12.68
CA ASP A 322 0.33 2.96 13.82
C ASP A 322 1.24 1.80 14.25
N ILE A 323 1.63 1.80 15.53
CA ILE A 323 2.48 0.76 16.13
C ILE A 323 1.75 -0.08 17.19
N GLY A 324 0.43 0.11 17.34
CA GLY A 324 -0.38 -0.60 18.32
C GLY A 324 -1.62 0.18 18.73
N PHE A 325 -2.07 -0.13 19.93
CA PHE A 325 -3.22 0.54 20.54
C PHE A 325 -2.86 1.15 21.90
N GLU A 326 -3.47 2.27 22.24
CA GLU A 326 -3.34 2.94 23.52
C GLU A 326 -4.69 3.46 24.02
N LYS A 327 -4.72 3.93 25.27
CA LYS A 327 -5.90 4.53 25.86
C LYS A 327 -6.06 5.99 25.40
N ASP A 328 -7.20 6.31 24.80
CA ASP A 328 -7.55 7.69 24.46
C ASP A 328 -7.82 8.48 25.74
N GLN A 329 -7.01 9.51 26.00
CA GLN A 329 -7.08 10.33 27.21
C GLN A 329 -8.35 11.20 27.27
N ARG A 330 -9.08 11.40 26.15
CA ARG A 330 -10.30 12.22 26.08
C ARG A 330 -11.54 11.49 26.58
N ASN A 331 -11.65 10.19 26.28
CA ASN A 331 -12.87 9.42 26.53
C ASN A 331 -12.64 8.08 27.24
N ASN A 332 -11.37 7.76 27.58
CA ASN A 332 -10.94 6.48 28.13
C ASN A 332 -11.18 5.26 27.19
N GLY A 333 -11.50 5.51 25.93
CA GLY A 333 -11.62 4.49 24.89
C GLY A 333 -10.29 3.97 24.41
N LEU A 334 -10.33 3.04 23.45
CA LEU A 334 -9.16 2.53 22.75
C LEU A 334 -8.92 3.38 21.50
N THR A 335 -7.65 3.79 21.28
CA THR A 335 -7.21 4.49 20.08
C THR A 335 -5.92 3.87 19.55
N HIS A 336 -5.56 4.21 18.30
CA HIS A 336 -4.28 3.80 17.75
C HIS A 336 -3.14 4.54 18.45
N LYS A 337 -2.07 3.79 18.73
CA LYS A 337 -0.80 4.35 19.19
C LYS A 337 0.07 4.59 17.98
N ILE A 338 0.43 5.86 17.73
CA ILE A 338 1.35 6.22 16.66
C ILE A 338 2.80 6.08 17.11
N ASP A 339 3.70 5.83 16.13
CA ASP A 339 5.14 5.93 16.36
C ASP A 339 5.47 7.38 16.76
N PRO A 340 6.15 7.60 17.88
CA PRO A 340 6.52 8.95 18.29
C PRO A 340 7.54 9.61 17.34
N ASP A 341 8.34 8.88 16.60
CA ASP A 341 9.23 9.41 15.55
C ASP A 341 8.48 9.51 14.22
N ILE A 342 7.76 10.63 14.03
CA ILE A 342 6.96 10.85 12.82
C ILE A 342 7.80 11.11 11.56
N ASP A 343 9.10 11.33 11.68
CA ASP A 343 9.99 11.50 10.54
C ASP A 343 10.22 10.17 9.81
N LEU A 344 10.12 9.05 10.52
CA LEU A 344 10.16 7.72 9.91
C LEU A 344 9.04 7.56 8.87
N GLU A 345 7.82 7.97 9.22
CA GLU A 345 6.69 7.90 8.29
C GLU A 345 6.81 8.91 7.14
N ARG A 346 7.28 10.14 7.41
CA ARG A 346 7.60 11.10 6.35
C ARG A 346 8.60 10.52 5.34
N ASN A 347 9.66 9.89 5.84
CA ASN A 347 10.69 9.25 5.00
C ASN A 347 10.15 8.01 4.27
N TYR A 348 9.20 7.29 4.88
CA TYR A 348 8.49 6.19 4.24
C TYR A 348 7.67 6.68 3.04
N VAL A 349 6.91 7.77 3.20
CA VAL A 349 6.17 8.42 2.11
C VAL A 349 7.13 8.82 0.98
N GLU A 350 8.28 9.46 1.30
CA GLU A 350 9.29 9.80 0.30
C GLU A 350 9.75 8.58 -0.51
N LYS A 351 10.21 7.55 0.18
CA LYS A 351 10.77 6.35 -0.46
C LYS A 351 9.74 5.63 -1.33
N THR A 352 8.52 5.44 -0.83
CA THR A 352 7.49 4.74 -1.58
C THR A 352 7.02 5.52 -2.80
N LEU A 353 6.87 6.85 -2.71
CA LEU A 353 6.43 7.66 -3.85
C LEU A 353 7.54 7.89 -4.88
N THR A 354 8.78 8.11 -4.45
CA THR A 354 9.90 8.29 -5.39
C THR A 354 10.24 7.03 -6.16
N SER A 355 10.00 5.84 -5.60
CA SER A 355 10.20 4.56 -6.28
C SER A 355 9.26 4.34 -7.48
N THR A 356 8.23 5.15 -7.64
CA THR A 356 7.24 5.01 -8.74
C THR A 356 7.69 5.58 -10.08
N GLY A 357 8.74 6.42 -10.10
CA GLY A 357 9.13 7.20 -11.28
C GLY A 357 8.17 8.34 -11.65
N LEU A 358 7.17 8.61 -10.81
CA LEU A 358 6.18 9.68 -11.03
C LEU A 358 6.48 10.96 -10.24
N VAL A 359 7.61 10.98 -9.52
CA VAL A 359 8.14 12.15 -8.82
C VAL A 359 9.33 12.69 -9.62
N SER A 360 9.33 13.98 -9.94
CA SER A 360 10.42 14.63 -10.68
C SER A 360 11.46 15.28 -9.77
N GLU A 361 11.01 15.94 -8.70
CA GLU A 361 11.87 16.66 -7.77
C GLU A 361 11.43 16.38 -6.33
N VAL A 362 12.39 16.36 -5.40
CA VAL A 362 12.17 16.19 -3.96
C VAL A 362 13.08 17.11 -3.18
N THR A 363 12.58 17.67 -2.08
CA THR A 363 13.34 18.46 -1.11
C THR A 363 12.73 18.33 0.30
N HIS A 364 13.55 18.61 1.30
CA HIS A 364 13.12 18.77 2.69
C HIS A 364 13.25 20.24 3.07
N TYR A 365 12.13 20.89 3.33
CA TYR A 365 12.09 22.29 3.72
C TYR A 365 12.00 22.43 5.23
N LEU A 366 12.88 23.24 5.82
CA LEU A 366 12.81 23.59 7.25
C LEU A 366 12.12 24.96 7.39
N PRO A 367 10.87 25.01 7.90
CA PRO A 367 10.18 26.28 8.16
C PRO A 367 10.85 27.09 9.28
N ASP A 368 10.64 28.40 9.27
CA ASP A 368 11.21 29.30 10.32
C ASP A 368 10.70 28.98 11.73
N ASN A 369 9.51 28.35 11.83
CA ASN A 369 8.93 27.89 13.09
C ASN A 369 8.78 26.35 13.09
N PRO A 370 9.89 25.59 13.13
CA PRO A 370 9.85 24.14 13.03
C PRO A 370 9.13 23.54 14.25
N MET A 371 8.23 22.61 14.00
CA MET A 371 7.58 21.86 15.08
C MET A 371 8.39 20.58 15.36
N LYS A 372 9.03 20.54 16.53
CA LYS A 372 9.90 19.44 16.90
C LYS A 372 9.27 18.47 17.89
N GLU A 373 8.33 18.93 18.70
CA GLU A 373 7.64 18.12 19.70
C GLU A 373 6.22 18.63 19.89
N ALA A 374 5.26 17.71 20.02
CA ALA A 374 3.89 18.03 20.42
C ALA A 374 3.16 16.79 20.93
N LYS A 375 1.93 16.98 21.42
CA LYS A 375 1.00 15.91 21.76
C LYS A 375 -0.10 15.85 20.74
N THR A 376 -0.53 14.63 20.40
CA THR A 376 -1.73 14.41 19.59
C THR A 376 -3.00 14.72 20.39
N ALA A 377 -4.13 14.86 19.73
CA ALA A 377 -5.42 15.07 20.39
C ALA A 377 -5.79 13.91 21.33
N THR A 378 -5.31 12.70 21.09
CA THR A 378 -5.52 11.51 21.93
C THR A 378 -4.58 11.40 23.12
N GLY A 379 -3.57 12.28 23.19
CA GLY A 379 -2.62 12.40 24.30
C GLY A 379 -1.25 11.76 24.06
N GLY A 380 -1.04 11.05 22.94
CA GLY A 380 0.28 10.56 22.52
C GLY A 380 1.22 11.73 22.21
N SER A 381 2.51 11.56 22.45
CA SER A 381 3.54 12.56 22.08
C SER A 381 4.27 12.11 20.82
N PHE A 382 4.73 13.09 20.04
CA PHE A 382 5.59 12.85 18.90
C PHE A 382 6.78 13.84 18.91
N HIS A 383 7.84 13.45 18.21
CA HIS A 383 9.01 14.29 17.93
C HIS A 383 9.35 14.25 16.43
N SER A 384 10.06 15.29 15.97
CA SER A 384 10.44 15.49 14.58
C SER A 384 11.69 16.40 14.50
N ASP A 385 12.46 16.27 13.42
CA ASP A 385 13.52 17.23 13.07
C ASP A 385 12.94 18.59 12.61
N GLY A 386 11.63 18.64 12.35
CA GLY A 386 10.89 19.83 11.95
C GLY A 386 10.82 20.07 10.45
N HIS A 387 11.51 19.27 9.63
CA HIS A 387 11.46 19.39 8.17
C HIS A 387 10.11 18.90 7.63
N VAL A 388 9.71 19.50 6.51
CA VAL A 388 8.56 19.09 5.70
C VAL A 388 9.06 18.58 4.36
N LEU A 389 8.70 17.35 4.03
CA LEU A 389 8.98 16.76 2.72
C LEU A 389 8.17 17.50 1.64
N VAL A 390 8.79 17.85 0.53
CA VAL A 390 8.11 18.43 -0.64
C VAL A 390 8.42 17.62 -1.87
N LEU A 391 7.38 17.10 -2.50
CA LEU A 391 7.44 16.27 -3.70
C LEU A 391 6.78 17.02 -4.86
N LYS A 392 7.46 17.11 -6.00
CA LYS A 392 6.87 17.59 -7.25
C LYS A 392 6.64 16.40 -8.17
N LEU A 393 5.40 16.23 -8.59
CA LEU A 393 5.04 15.14 -9.48
C LEU A 393 5.43 15.44 -10.92
N SER A 394 5.75 14.40 -11.68
CA SER A 394 5.92 14.48 -13.12
C SER A 394 4.55 14.72 -13.76
N ASP A 395 4.44 15.75 -14.58
CA ASP A 395 3.29 15.89 -15.47
C ASP A 395 3.32 14.70 -16.44
N GLY A 396 2.42 13.74 -16.30
CA GLY A 396 2.44 12.42 -16.95
C GLY A 396 2.48 12.37 -18.49
N ALA A 397 2.97 13.43 -19.14
CA ALA A 397 3.13 13.54 -20.58
C ALA A 397 4.54 13.20 -21.11
N ALA A 398 5.58 13.09 -20.27
CA ALA A 398 6.95 12.98 -20.76
C ALA A 398 7.44 11.54 -21.04
N ASN A 399 6.80 10.50 -20.49
CA ASN A 399 7.32 9.12 -20.61
C ASN A 399 6.50 8.16 -21.50
N LEU A 400 5.47 8.64 -22.21
CA LEU A 400 4.65 7.80 -23.12
C LEU A 400 4.68 8.24 -24.60
N SER A 401 5.46 9.25 -24.98
CA SER A 401 5.46 9.80 -26.36
C SER A 401 6.66 9.45 -27.23
N ALA A 402 7.38 8.37 -26.95
CA ALA A 402 8.43 7.86 -27.86
C ALA A 402 7.93 6.72 -28.78
N GLY A 403 6.63 6.64 -29.03
CA GLY A 403 6.02 5.60 -29.85
C GLY A 403 5.04 6.10 -30.91
N SER A 404 5.06 7.38 -31.35
CA SER A 404 4.23 7.79 -32.48
C SER A 404 4.91 7.49 -33.80
N ALA A 405 4.36 6.51 -34.53
CA ALA A 405 4.65 6.26 -35.93
C ALA A 405 4.53 7.55 -36.76
N LYS A 406 5.49 7.77 -37.62
CA LYS A 406 5.35 8.64 -38.79
C LYS A 406 4.63 7.90 -39.92
N PRO A 407 3.90 8.61 -40.76
CA PRO A 407 3.03 8.08 -41.80
C PRO A 407 3.71 7.28 -42.86
#